data_795f83b720d2eec6ec1afacf2a162ea0
#
_entry.id   795f83b720d2eec6ec1afacf2a162ea0
#
_cell.length_a   1.000
_cell.length_b   1.000
_cell.length_c   1.000
_cell.angle_alpha   90.00
_cell.angle_beta   90.00
_cell.angle_gamma   90.00
#
_symmetry.space_group_name_H-M   'P 1'
#
loop_
_entity.id
_entity.type
_entity.pdbx_description
1 polymer ?
#
loop_
_entity_poly.entity_id
_entity_poly.type
_entity_poly.pdbx_seq_one_letter_code
_entity_poly.pdbx_strand_id
1 'polypeptide(L)'
;LGGTAISIPVSVVAKHFPASNRTIATGIVTCAGSFGFFVSPLLVRYSLIEMGWEITILYFCLLLGAGLIVALFVSTPKIPMGSSSIDNNQTASGALKEAFGNKSFIFLTLGFFVCGWHIALVATHIPTYMMDRGLPDWTAAMILALVGVFNMIGTIGSGYLATRYSKKKILSAIYLLRGVSLIYFIFLPPS
;
A
#
# COMPACT_ATOMS: atom_id res chain seq x y z
N LEU A 1 -8.27 0.05 -8.96
CA LEU A 1 -7.06 0.28 -9.78
C LEU A 1 -5.77 0.31 -8.94
N GLY A 2 -5.76 0.88 -7.71
CA GLY A 2 -4.54 0.95 -6.87
C GLY A 2 -4.00 -0.41 -6.41
N GLY A 3 -4.86 -1.39 -6.15
CA GLY A 3 -4.45 -2.71 -5.67
C GLY A 3 -3.66 -3.54 -6.69
N THR A 4 -3.98 -3.43 -7.97
CA THR A 4 -3.28 -4.14 -9.05
C THR A 4 -1.89 -3.58 -9.32
N ALA A 5 -1.71 -2.27 -9.16
CA ALA A 5 -0.42 -1.61 -9.37
C ALA A 5 0.67 -2.08 -8.40
N ILE A 6 0.31 -2.51 -7.19
CA ILE A 6 1.26 -3.01 -6.18
C ILE A 6 1.45 -4.53 -6.30
N SER A 7 0.39 -5.27 -6.61
CA SER A 7 0.45 -6.74 -6.64
C SER A 7 1.36 -7.29 -7.73
N ILE A 8 1.40 -6.65 -8.91
CA ILE A 8 2.23 -7.09 -10.03
C ILE A 8 3.73 -6.97 -9.71
N PRO A 9 4.28 -5.79 -9.33
CA PRO A 9 5.70 -5.68 -8.96
C PRO A 9 6.10 -6.60 -7.82
N VAL A 10 5.27 -6.71 -6.78
CA VAL A 10 5.52 -7.60 -5.64
C VAL A 10 5.57 -9.06 -6.08
N SER A 11 4.67 -9.50 -6.97
CA SER A 11 4.67 -10.87 -7.46
C SER A 11 5.88 -11.18 -8.34
N VAL A 12 6.31 -10.24 -9.19
CA VAL A 12 7.51 -10.37 -10.03
C VAL A 12 8.74 -10.50 -9.15
N VAL A 13 8.92 -9.61 -8.17
CA VAL A 13 10.05 -9.65 -7.25
C VAL A 13 10.04 -10.93 -6.41
N ALA A 14 8.89 -11.35 -5.91
CA ALA A 14 8.77 -12.57 -5.12
C ALA A 14 9.19 -13.84 -5.89
N LYS A 15 9.12 -13.82 -7.21
CA LYS A 15 9.54 -14.94 -8.08
C LYS A 15 11.03 -14.91 -8.43
N HIS A 16 11.66 -13.73 -8.49
CA HIS A 16 13.05 -13.58 -8.90
C HIS A 16 14.06 -13.76 -7.76
N PHE A 17 13.64 -13.49 -6.52
CA PHE A 17 14.54 -13.54 -5.39
C PHE A 17 14.44 -14.88 -4.64
N PRO A 18 15.61 -15.44 -4.18
CA PRO A 18 15.62 -16.63 -3.35
C PRO A 18 14.84 -16.43 -2.06
N ALA A 19 14.33 -17.52 -1.47
CA ALA A 19 13.46 -17.48 -0.32
C ALA A 19 14.02 -16.68 0.88
N SER A 20 15.35 -16.67 1.04
CA SER A 20 16.05 -15.92 2.09
C SER A 20 15.86 -14.38 1.97
N ASN A 21 15.89 -13.85 0.76
CA ASN A 21 15.89 -12.41 0.51
C ASN A 21 14.53 -11.90 -0.01
N ARG A 22 13.58 -12.80 -0.28
CA ARG A 22 12.25 -12.48 -0.84
C ARG A 22 11.49 -11.48 0.01
N THR A 23 11.51 -11.63 1.33
CA THR A 23 10.79 -10.75 2.25
C THR A 23 11.36 -9.33 2.23
N ILE A 24 12.68 -9.19 2.18
CA ILE A 24 13.34 -7.88 2.10
C ILE A 24 13.05 -7.23 0.74
N ALA A 25 13.20 -7.98 -0.35
CA ALA A 25 12.96 -7.47 -1.71
C ALA A 25 11.51 -7.01 -1.91
N THR A 26 10.53 -7.77 -1.42
CA THR A 26 9.11 -7.34 -1.46
C THR A 26 8.86 -6.14 -0.55
N GLY A 27 9.55 -6.03 0.58
CA GLY A 27 9.50 -4.87 1.46
C GLY A 27 10.00 -3.60 0.78
N ILE A 28 11.10 -3.66 0.04
CA ILE A 28 11.65 -2.52 -0.71
C ILE A 28 10.65 -2.04 -1.78
N VAL A 29 10.06 -2.95 -2.55
CA VAL A 29 9.06 -2.60 -3.57
C VAL A 29 7.82 -1.95 -2.94
N THR A 30 7.36 -2.46 -1.81
CA THR A 30 6.23 -1.88 -1.08
C THR A 30 6.59 -0.50 -0.50
N CYS A 31 7.84 -0.33 -0.05
CA CYS A 31 8.36 0.94 0.43
C CYS A 31 8.34 2.03 -0.66
N ALA A 32 8.61 1.67 -1.92
CA ALA A 32 8.51 2.60 -3.05
C ALA A 32 7.07 3.13 -3.23
N GLY A 33 6.04 2.29 -3.01
CA GLY A 33 4.65 2.73 -2.99
C GLY A 33 4.36 3.71 -1.84
N SER A 34 4.93 3.46 -0.65
CA SER A 34 4.82 4.35 0.51
C SER A 34 5.55 5.68 0.30
N PHE A 35 6.66 5.68 -0.44
CA PHE A 35 7.35 6.89 -0.86
C PHE A 35 6.46 7.75 -1.79
N GLY A 36 5.74 7.12 -2.72
CA GLY A 36 4.72 7.81 -3.52
C GLY A 36 3.64 8.45 -2.64
N PHE A 37 3.21 7.78 -1.60
CA PHE A 37 2.23 8.31 -0.64
C PHE A 37 2.77 9.50 0.18
N PHE A 38 4.07 9.55 0.43
CA PHE A 38 4.74 10.70 1.04
C PHE A 38 4.84 11.91 0.09
N VAL A 39 5.30 11.68 -1.14
CA VAL A 39 5.58 12.76 -2.10
C VAL A 39 4.31 13.32 -2.72
N SER A 40 3.31 12.47 -3.00
CA SER A 40 2.10 12.85 -3.75
C SER A 40 1.31 14.02 -3.13
N PRO A 41 1.00 14.06 -1.82
CA PRO A 41 0.24 15.18 -1.25
C PRO A 41 0.99 16.53 -1.35
N LEU A 42 2.31 16.49 -1.23
CA LEU A 42 3.15 17.69 -1.33
C LEU A 42 3.18 18.21 -2.77
N LEU A 43 3.35 17.30 -3.74
CA LEU A 43 3.32 17.66 -5.17
C LEU A 43 1.94 18.14 -5.59
N VAL A 44 0.86 17.47 -5.19
CA VAL A 44 -0.52 17.89 -5.49
C VAL A 44 -0.77 19.30 -4.97
N ARG A 45 -0.43 19.56 -3.71
CA ARG A 45 -0.61 20.88 -3.11
C ARG A 45 0.17 21.96 -3.87
N TYR A 46 1.46 21.70 -4.12
CA TYR A 46 2.32 22.65 -4.87
C TYR A 46 1.73 22.95 -6.26
N SER A 47 1.39 21.90 -7.00
CA SER A 47 0.85 22.04 -8.35
C SER A 47 -0.52 22.76 -8.37
N LEU A 48 -1.39 22.50 -7.38
CA LEU A 48 -2.69 23.16 -7.29
C LEU A 48 -2.56 24.66 -7.06
N ILE A 49 -1.60 25.10 -6.25
CA ILE A 49 -1.37 26.52 -5.96
C ILE A 49 -0.77 27.24 -7.15
N GLU A 50 0.23 26.64 -7.80
CA GLU A 50 0.99 27.31 -8.88
C GLU A 50 0.32 27.20 -10.24
N MET A 51 -0.33 26.08 -10.55
CA MET A 51 -0.80 25.74 -11.89
C MET A 51 -2.32 25.57 -12.01
N GLY A 52 -3.03 25.53 -10.88
CA GLY A 52 -4.46 25.23 -10.84
C GLY A 52 -4.77 23.75 -11.04
N TRP A 53 -6.04 23.40 -10.90
CA TRP A 53 -6.49 21.99 -10.86
C TRP A 53 -6.37 21.29 -12.22
N GLU A 54 -6.63 21.97 -13.34
CA GLU A 54 -6.62 21.38 -14.68
C GLU A 54 -5.22 20.91 -15.08
N ILE A 55 -4.21 21.78 -14.91
CA ILE A 55 -2.82 21.47 -15.24
C ILE A 55 -2.26 20.43 -14.27
N THR A 56 -2.69 20.45 -13.01
CA THR A 56 -2.31 19.43 -12.03
C THR A 56 -2.76 18.04 -12.46
N ILE A 57 -4.01 17.90 -12.92
CA ILE A 57 -4.50 16.61 -13.43
C ILE A 57 -3.70 16.17 -14.65
N LEU A 58 -3.45 17.08 -15.61
CA LEU A 58 -2.66 16.78 -16.80
C LEU A 58 -1.24 16.30 -16.43
N TYR A 59 -0.60 16.96 -15.47
CA TYR A 59 0.72 16.58 -14.97
C TYR A 59 0.72 15.15 -14.40
N PHE A 60 -0.27 14.80 -13.59
CA PHE A 60 -0.38 13.43 -13.07
C PHE A 60 -0.72 12.41 -14.15
N CYS A 61 -1.51 12.75 -15.16
CA CYS A 61 -1.74 11.90 -16.32
C CYS A 61 -0.45 11.64 -17.11
N LEU A 62 0.39 12.65 -17.29
CA LEU A 62 1.71 12.50 -17.94
C LEU A 62 2.66 11.61 -17.13
N LEU A 63 2.67 11.75 -15.80
CA LEU A 63 3.45 10.88 -14.92
C LEU A 63 2.98 9.42 -15.02
N LEU A 64 1.68 9.18 -15.07
CA LEU A 64 1.14 7.84 -15.28
C LEU A 64 1.50 7.28 -16.65
N GLY A 65 1.46 8.11 -17.69
CA GLY A 65 1.91 7.77 -19.04
C GLY A 65 3.39 7.39 -19.09
N ALA A 66 4.24 8.14 -18.40
CA ALA A 66 5.66 7.82 -18.26
C ALA A 66 5.86 6.48 -17.53
N GLY A 67 5.07 6.23 -16.49
CA GLY A 67 5.06 4.93 -15.79
C GLY A 67 4.67 3.77 -16.70
N LEU A 68 3.72 3.96 -17.62
CA LEU A 68 3.34 2.97 -18.62
C LEU A 68 4.52 2.67 -19.56
N ILE A 69 5.21 3.70 -20.04
CA ILE A 69 6.39 3.53 -20.90
C ILE A 69 7.47 2.73 -20.18
N VAL A 70 7.78 3.07 -18.93
CA VAL A 70 8.74 2.30 -18.12
C VAL A 70 8.30 0.85 -17.97
N ALA A 71 7.00 0.59 -17.74
CA ALA A 71 6.46 -0.76 -17.61
C ALA A 71 6.63 -1.60 -18.89
N LEU A 72 6.60 -0.99 -20.08
CA LEU A 72 6.84 -1.67 -21.35
C LEU A 72 8.30 -2.14 -21.51
N PHE A 73 9.25 -1.44 -20.88
CA PHE A 73 10.66 -1.85 -20.87
C PHE A 73 11.00 -2.88 -19.80
N VAL A 74 10.11 -3.13 -18.85
CA VAL A 74 10.32 -4.19 -17.85
C VAL A 74 10.11 -5.54 -18.54
N SER A 75 11.22 -6.16 -18.92
CA SER A 75 11.23 -7.51 -19.47
C SER A 75 10.77 -8.48 -18.38
N THR A 76 9.57 -9.01 -18.49
CA THR A 76 9.14 -10.12 -17.65
C THR A 76 9.79 -11.39 -18.21
N PRO A 77 10.75 -12.00 -17.49
CA PRO A 77 11.30 -13.27 -17.94
C PRO A 77 10.14 -14.24 -18.10
N LYS A 78 10.12 -14.95 -19.23
CA LYS A 78 9.22 -16.07 -19.44
C LYS A 78 9.53 -17.10 -18.35
N ILE A 79 8.79 -17.05 -17.26
CA ILE A 79 8.93 -18.03 -16.18
C ILE A 79 8.40 -19.33 -16.77
N PRO A 80 9.24 -20.40 -16.80
CA PRO A 80 8.74 -21.70 -17.18
C PRO A 80 7.55 -22.03 -16.26
N MET A 81 6.40 -22.31 -16.81
CA MET A 81 5.16 -22.63 -16.06
C MET A 81 5.28 -23.93 -15.25
N GLY A 82 6.47 -24.38 -14.93
CA GLY A 82 6.75 -25.71 -14.37
C GLY A 82 7.19 -25.78 -12.90
N SER A 83 7.22 -24.68 -12.13
CA SER A 83 7.77 -24.76 -10.77
C SER A 83 6.82 -24.47 -9.63
N SER A 84 5.57 -24.27 -9.88
CA SER A 84 4.49 -24.47 -8.89
C SER A 84 3.59 -25.55 -9.45
N SER A 85 3.34 -26.60 -8.69
CA SER A 85 2.36 -27.63 -8.91
C SER A 85 0.94 -27.02 -8.85
N ILE A 86 0.68 -26.07 -9.74
CA ILE A 86 -0.67 -25.66 -10.07
C ILE A 86 -1.11 -26.70 -11.07
N ASP A 87 -1.98 -27.58 -10.62
CA ASP A 87 -2.71 -28.51 -11.48
C ASP A 87 -3.30 -27.68 -12.63
N ASN A 88 -2.74 -27.84 -13.85
CA ASN A 88 -3.11 -27.07 -15.03
C ASN A 88 -4.59 -27.25 -15.44
N ASN A 89 -5.35 -28.06 -14.70
CA ASN A 89 -6.78 -28.31 -14.87
C ASN A 89 -7.66 -27.54 -13.87
N GLN A 90 -7.09 -26.71 -12.99
CA GLN A 90 -7.89 -25.99 -12.01
C GLN A 90 -8.57 -24.79 -12.69
N THR A 91 -9.88 -24.89 -12.87
CA THR A 91 -10.71 -23.76 -13.33
C THR A 91 -10.64 -22.62 -12.31
N ALA A 92 -10.62 -21.36 -12.77
CA ALA A 92 -10.59 -20.18 -11.89
C ALA A 92 -11.68 -20.23 -10.78
N SER A 93 -12.85 -20.78 -11.09
CA SER A 93 -13.93 -21.00 -10.12
C SER A 93 -13.56 -22.06 -9.06
N GLY A 94 -12.82 -23.10 -9.43
CA GLY A 94 -12.32 -24.12 -8.52
C GLY A 94 -11.31 -23.55 -7.52
N ALA A 95 -10.35 -22.77 -8.02
CA ALA A 95 -9.37 -22.07 -7.19
C ALA A 95 -10.02 -21.07 -6.23
N LEU A 96 -11.06 -20.36 -6.68
CA LEU A 96 -11.83 -19.44 -5.84
C LEU A 96 -12.57 -20.20 -4.73
N LYS A 97 -13.21 -21.30 -5.05
CA LYS A 97 -13.96 -22.14 -4.09
C LYS A 97 -13.00 -22.71 -3.02
N GLU A 98 -11.83 -23.18 -3.44
CA GLU A 98 -10.79 -23.65 -2.52
C GLU A 98 -10.28 -22.53 -1.60
N ALA A 99 -10.01 -21.34 -2.16
CA ALA A 99 -9.57 -20.18 -1.40
C ALA A 99 -10.62 -19.76 -0.35
N PHE A 100 -11.88 -19.67 -0.72
CA PHE A 100 -12.98 -19.36 0.22
C PHE A 100 -13.28 -20.50 1.21
N GLY A 101 -12.88 -21.72 0.92
CA GLY A 101 -12.91 -22.85 1.88
C GLY A 101 -11.83 -22.75 2.94
N ASN A 102 -10.77 -21.96 2.72
CA ASN A 102 -9.65 -21.84 3.65
C ASN A 102 -9.88 -20.68 4.63
N LYS A 103 -10.10 -21.01 5.92
CA LYS A 103 -10.31 -20.01 6.97
C LYS A 103 -9.17 -18.98 7.07
N SER A 104 -7.93 -19.40 6.88
CA SER A 104 -6.77 -18.49 6.91
C SER A 104 -6.81 -17.46 5.79
N PHE A 105 -7.26 -17.84 4.60
CA PHE A 105 -7.45 -16.95 3.47
C PHE A 105 -8.54 -15.91 3.76
N ILE A 106 -9.67 -16.34 4.32
CA ILE A 106 -10.79 -15.44 4.67
C ILE A 106 -10.33 -14.40 5.69
N PHE A 107 -9.69 -14.84 6.79
CA PHE A 107 -9.19 -13.90 7.82
C PHE A 107 -8.14 -12.93 7.27
N LEU A 108 -7.25 -13.39 6.40
CA LEU A 108 -6.26 -12.53 5.77
C LEU A 108 -6.92 -11.48 4.86
N THR A 109 -7.90 -11.90 4.08
CA THR A 109 -8.66 -11.01 3.17
C THR A 109 -9.47 -9.98 3.95
N LEU A 110 -10.13 -10.38 5.03
CA LEU A 110 -10.85 -9.45 5.92
C LEU A 110 -9.89 -8.45 6.56
N GLY A 111 -8.72 -8.90 7.04
CA GLY A 111 -7.70 -8.01 7.57
C GLY A 111 -7.23 -6.99 6.52
N PHE A 112 -6.99 -7.44 5.29
CA PHE A 112 -6.58 -6.55 4.21
C PHE A 112 -7.68 -5.55 3.81
N PHE A 113 -8.94 -5.97 3.82
CA PHE A 113 -10.09 -5.10 3.62
C PHE A 113 -10.15 -3.99 4.68
N VAL A 114 -10.03 -4.34 5.97
CA VAL A 114 -10.02 -3.36 7.08
C VAL A 114 -8.83 -2.39 6.93
N CYS A 115 -7.68 -2.88 6.47
CA CYS A 115 -6.52 -2.05 6.20
C CYS A 115 -6.81 -1.00 5.11
N GLY A 116 -7.39 -1.42 3.98
CA GLY A 116 -7.78 -0.53 2.89
C GLY A 116 -8.83 0.51 3.32
N TRP A 117 -9.83 0.08 4.07
CA TRP A 117 -10.85 0.96 4.64
C TRP A 117 -10.24 2.06 5.52
N HIS A 118 -9.32 1.69 6.40
CA HIS A 118 -8.64 2.64 7.28
C HIS A 118 -7.83 3.68 6.48
N ILE A 119 -7.06 3.23 5.48
CA ILE A 119 -6.27 4.14 4.63
C ILE A 119 -7.19 5.11 3.87
N ALA A 120 -8.30 4.61 3.31
CA ALA A 120 -9.27 5.44 2.62
C ALA A 120 -9.88 6.48 3.56
N LEU A 121 -10.26 6.09 4.78
CA LEU A 121 -10.81 6.99 5.79
C LEU A 121 -9.82 8.11 6.14
N VAL A 122 -8.57 7.75 6.41
CA VAL A 122 -7.52 8.73 6.74
C VAL A 122 -7.28 9.68 5.56
N ALA A 123 -7.14 9.15 4.34
CA ALA A 123 -6.82 9.97 3.17
C ALA A 123 -7.95 10.92 2.76
N THR A 124 -9.22 10.55 2.99
CA THR A 124 -10.36 11.36 2.59
C THR A 124 -10.85 12.30 3.70
N HIS A 125 -10.86 11.86 4.94
CA HIS A 125 -11.50 12.62 6.02
C HIS A 125 -10.53 13.53 6.79
N ILE A 126 -9.24 13.18 6.92
CA ILE A 126 -8.30 14.04 7.64
C ILE A 126 -8.13 15.40 6.98
N PRO A 127 -7.96 15.54 5.65
CA PRO A 127 -7.88 16.86 5.02
C PRO A 127 -9.09 17.73 5.32
N THR A 128 -10.30 17.19 5.12
CA THR A 128 -11.55 17.91 5.40
C THR A 128 -11.66 18.31 6.87
N TYR A 129 -11.37 17.39 7.79
CA TYR A 129 -11.39 17.67 9.22
C TYR A 129 -10.44 18.80 9.62
N MET A 130 -9.26 18.88 9.02
CA MET A 130 -8.31 19.96 9.29
C MET A 130 -8.80 21.32 8.76
N MET A 131 -9.42 21.32 7.58
CA MET A 131 -10.03 22.52 6.99
C MET A 131 -11.22 23.01 7.84
N ASP A 132 -12.08 22.11 8.31
CA ASP A 132 -13.23 22.44 9.17
C ASP A 132 -12.78 23.03 10.52
N ARG A 133 -11.57 22.72 10.98
CA ARG A 133 -10.94 23.31 12.17
C ARG A 133 -10.23 24.63 11.89
N GLY A 134 -10.29 25.16 10.67
CA GLY A 134 -9.64 26.42 10.29
C GLY A 134 -8.13 26.32 10.20
N LEU A 135 -7.56 25.10 10.14
CA LEU A 135 -6.13 24.91 9.95
C LEU A 135 -5.75 25.17 8.48
N PRO A 136 -4.55 25.72 8.24
CA PRO A 136 -4.12 26.01 6.88
C PRO A 136 -3.94 24.72 6.04
N ASP A 137 -4.20 24.80 4.74
CA ASP A 137 -4.20 23.67 3.79
C ASP A 137 -2.90 22.86 3.79
N TRP A 138 -1.77 23.50 4.08
CA TRP A 138 -0.49 22.82 4.17
C TRP A 138 -0.43 21.77 5.29
N THR A 139 -1.23 21.95 6.34
CA THR A 139 -1.29 21.01 7.48
C THR A 139 -1.82 19.66 7.05
N ALA A 140 -2.86 19.64 6.21
CA ALA A 140 -3.43 18.41 5.66
C ALA A 140 -2.41 17.65 4.79
N ALA A 141 -1.71 18.37 3.89
CA ALA A 141 -0.69 17.77 3.06
C ALA A 141 0.48 17.21 3.88
N MET A 142 0.90 17.94 4.93
CA MET A 142 1.98 17.51 5.83
C MET A 142 1.60 16.25 6.62
N ILE A 143 0.38 16.16 7.14
CA ILE A 143 -0.10 14.97 7.87
C ILE A 143 -0.10 13.75 6.95
N LEU A 144 -0.62 13.87 5.74
CA LEU A 144 -0.61 12.76 4.78
C LEU A 144 0.84 12.36 4.40
N ALA A 145 1.72 13.34 4.24
CA ALA A 145 3.14 13.07 3.99
C ALA A 145 3.79 12.32 5.17
N LEU A 146 3.52 12.73 6.41
CA LEU A 146 3.99 12.04 7.61
C LEU A 146 3.47 10.59 7.68
N VAL A 147 2.21 10.36 7.33
CA VAL A 147 1.66 8.99 7.21
C VAL A 147 2.50 8.17 6.22
N GLY A 148 2.89 8.75 5.09
CA GLY A 148 3.78 8.12 4.10
C GLY A 148 5.14 7.74 4.69
N VAL A 149 5.80 8.67 5.43
CA VAL A 149 7.09 8.43 6.09
C VAL A 149 7.00 7.29 7.10
N PHE A 150 6.02 7.36 8.01
CA PHE A 150 5.85 6.31 9.02
C PHE A 150 5.47 4.96 8.40
N ASN A 151 4.74 4.97 7.28
CA ASN A 151 4.44 3.75 6.53
C ASN A 151 5.70 3.14 5.91
N MET A 152 6.64 3.95 5.39
CA MET A 152 7.94 3.48 4.91
C MET A 152 8.74 2.82 6.03
N ILE A 153 8.88 3.50 7.17
CA ILE A 153 9.59 2.98 8.35
C ILE A 153 8.94 1.67 8.83
N GLY A 154 7.61 1.66 8.94
CA GLY A 154 6.84 0.50 9.35
C GLY A 154 6.98 -0.68 8.38
N THR A 155 7.00 -0.44 7.07
CA THR A 155 7.17 -1.47 6.05
C THR A 155 8.56 -2.10 6.11
N ILE A 156 9.62 -1.30 6.20
CA ILE A 156 10.99 -1.80 6.34
C ILE A 156 11.14 -2.54 7.68
N GLY A 157 10.67 -1.94 8.75
CA GLY A 157 10.74 -2.53 10.10
C GLY A 157 10.00 -3.86 10.20
N SER A 158 8.77 -3.94 9.67
CA SER A 158 7.99 -5.18 9.66
C SER A 158 8.63 -6.24 8.77
N GLY A 159 9.22 -5.87 7.63
CA GLY A 159 9.98 -6.76 6.77
C GLY A 159 11.19 -7.37 7.50
N TYR A 160 11.92 -6.56 8.24
CA TYR A 160 13.05 -7.02 9.06
C TYR A 160 12.59 -7.90 10.22
N LEU A 161 11.57 -7.51 10.97
CA LEU A 161 11.01 -8.31 12.05
C LEU A 161 10.49 -9.67 11.55
N ALA A 162 9.91 -9.71 10.36
CA ALA A 162 9.39 -10.95 9.76
C ALA A 162 10.45 -11.99 9.43
N THR A 163 11.74 -11.64 9.46
CA THR A 163 12.85 -12.61 9.38
C THR A 163 13.12 -13.29 10.72
N ARG A 164 12.79 -12.66 11.84
CA ARG A 164 13.08 -13.14 13.20
C ARG A 164 11.85 -13.66 13.95
N TYR A 165 10.68 -13.09 13.66
CA TYR A 165 9.44 -13.38 14.37
C TYR A 165 8.38 -13.96 13.44
N SER A 166 7.42 -14.66 14.01
CA SER A 166 6.27 -15.18 13.28
C SER A 166 5.46 -14.04 12.65
N LYS A 167 5.24 -14.11 11.33
CA LYS A 167 4.45 -13.15 10.55
C LYS A 167 3.07 -12.90 11.16
N LYS A 168 2.44 -13.95 11.73
CA LYS A 168 1.15 -13.86 12.40
C LYS A 168 1.19 -12.93 13.62
N LYS A 169 2.23 -13.04 14.48
CA LYS A 169 2.38 -12.18 15.66
C LYS A 169 2.60 -10.73 15.28
N ILE A 170 3.43 -10.49 14.26
CA ILE A 170 3.69 -9.13 13.77
C ILE A 170 2.41 -8.50 13.23
N LEU A 171 1.66 -9.22 12.40
CA LEU A 171 0.40 -8.75 11.84
C LEU A 171 -0.61 -8.42 12.95
N SER A 172 -0.77 -9.30 13.94
CA SER A 172 -1.64 -9.06 15.09
C SER A 172 -1.23 -7.81 15.88
N ALA A 173 0.07 -7.62 16.11
CA ALA A 173 0.58 -6.44 16.81
C ALA A 173 0.30 -5.14 16.03
N ILE A 174 0.48 -5.15 14.71
CA ILE A 174 0.17 -4.00 13.84
C ILE A 174 -1.31 -3.63 13.91
N TYR A 175 -2.23 -4.60 13.82
CA TYR A 175 -3.66 -4.32 13.92
C TYR A 175 -4.07 -3.84 15.31
N LEU A 176 -3.49 -4.40 16.37
CA LEU A 176 -3.75 -3.97 17.73
C LEU A 176 -3.28 -2.53 17.95
N LEU A 177 -2.05 -2.20 17.54
CA LEU A 177 -1.51 -0.84 17.64
C LEU A 177 -2.35 0.17 16.86
N ARG A 178 -2.81 -0.21 15.66
CA ARG A 178 -3.70 0.61 14.83
C ARG A 178 -5.05 0.85 15.52
N GLY A 179 -5.65 -0.19 16.12
CA GLY A 179 -6.88 -0.05 16.89
C GLY A 179 -6.73 0.88 18.08
N VAL A 180 -5.66 0.72 18.86
CA VAL A 180 -5.35 1.59 20.00
C VAL A 180 -5.16 3.04 19.57
N SER A 181 -4.45 3.29 18.45
CA SER A 181 -4.24 4.66 17.96
C SER A 181 -5.52 5.34 17.51
N LEU A 182 -6.48 4.60 16.91
CA LEU A 182 -7.79 5.14 16.56
C LEU A 182 -8.63 5.47 17.79
N ILE A 183 -8.64 4.59 18.78
CA ILE A 183 -9.32 4.82 20.05
C ILE A 183 -8.75 6.07 20.72
N TYR A 184 -7.43 6.18 20.80
CA TYR A 184 -6.75 7.33 21.35
C TYR A 184 -7.15 8.63 20.63
N PHE A 185 -7.20 8.60 19.29
CA PHE A 185 -7.61 9.76 18.48
C PHE A 185 -9.05 10.21 18.77
N ILE A 186 -9.98 9.26 19.00
CA ILE A 186 -11.38 9.58 19.32
C ILE A 186 -11.52 10.24 20.70
N PHE A 187 -10.73 9.77 21.67
CA PHE A 187 -10.77 10.28 23.05
C PHE A 187 -9.88 11.49 23.30
N LEU A 188 -9.09 11.91 22.29
CA LEU A 188 -8.28 13.13 22.44
C LEU A 188 -9.24 14.34 22.47
N PRO A 189 -9.20 15.16 23.56
CA PRO A 189 -10.06 16.33 23.63
C PRO A 189 -9.71 17.27 22.46
N PRO A 190 -10.69 17.87 21.83
CA PRO A 190 -10.46 18.89 20.81
C PRO A 190 -9.79 20.09 21.47
N SER A 191 -8.49 20.25 21.24
CA SER A 191 -7.73 21.44 21.64
C SER A 191 -8.00 22.61 20.70
#